data_8e56f8421b1726fb9e48246a2309357b
#
_entry.id   8e56f8421b1726fb9e48246a2309357b
#
_cell.length_a   1.000
_cell.length_b   1.000
_cell.length_c   1.000
_cell.angle_alpha   90.00
_cell.angle_beta   90.00
_cell.angle_gamma   90.00
#
_symmetry.space_group_name_H-M   'P 1'
#
loop_
_entity.id
_entity.type
_entity.pdbx_description
1 polymer ?
#
loop_
_entity_poly.entity_id
_entity_poly.type
_entity_poly.pdbx_seq_one_letter_code
_entity_poly.pdbx_strand_id
1 'polypeptide(L)'
;MMSVSFSASAQYLRGDVDEDGNVRIEDVTTLIDYLLTGVWPGEEDTPQTKTITVNGVSFTMVEVKGGTFMMGGTDEQGDDAYEDEYPVHQVTLSSYYIAQTEVTKELWQAVLGGSFSGDMNCPVAGVNWTRCQEFITTLNAMTGLNFRMPTEAEWEFAARGGNKSKGYKYSGSNRITDVAWYSGNNTGSLHPVATKGPNELGLYDMSGNASEWCADVRGDYNEGAQTDPLGPETGYYRIFRGGCYEDGAKSCRVSYRDSYPYEGSKRGLGLRLVL
;
A
#
# COMPACT_ATOMS: atom_id res chain seq x y z
N MET A 1 24.89 -21.30 -7.78
CA MET A 1 24.62 -21.77 -9.15
C MET A 1 23.15 -22.18 -9.19
N MET A 2 22.28 -21.31 -9.71
CA MET A 2 20.90 -21.69 -10.01
C MET A 2 20.91 -22.47 -11.31
N SER A 3 20.49 -23.75 -11.30
CA SER A 3 20.21 -24.50 -12.50
C SER A 3 18.83 -24.12 -13.00
N VAL A 4 18.77 -23.39 -14.10
CA VAL A 4 17.52 -23.18 -14.84
C VAL A 4 17.25 -24.45 -15.63
N SER A 5 16.22 -25.23 -15.28
CA SER A 5 15.79 -26.36 -16.03
C SER A 5 14.88 -25.94 -17.16
N PHE A 6 15.36 -25.95 -18.38
CA PHE A 6 14.56 -25.72 -19.58
C PHE A 6 13.84 -27.01 -20.00
N SER A 7 12.58 -26.91 -20.40
CA SER A 7 11.85 -28.04 -20.97
C SER A 7 12.35 -28.31 -22.41
N ALA A 8 12.55 -29.59 -22.74
CA ALA A 8 13.34 -30.10 -23.86
C ALA A 8 12.65 -30.02 -25.24
N SER A 9 12.08 -28.86 -25.66
CA SER A 9 11.46 -28.77 -27.00
C SER A 9 11.71 -27.49 -27.80
N ALA A 10 12.52 -26.55 -27.32
CA ALA A 10 12.91 -25.37 -28.09
C ALA A 10 14.40 -25.44 -28.43
N GLN A 11 14.76 -25.33 -29.70
CA GLN A 11 16.13 -25.04 -30.11
C GLN A 11 16.39 -23.56 -29.88
N TYR A 12 16.99 -23.24 -28.74
CA TYR A 12 17.40 -21.86 -28.44
C TYR A 12 18.61 -21.48 -29.30
N LEU A 13 18.51 -20.38 -30.02
CA LEU A 13 19.67 -19.71 -30.59
C LEU A 13 20.46 -19.08 -29.45
N ARG A 14 21.78 -19.24 -29.47
CA ARG A 14 22.65 -18.67 -28.45
C ARG A 14 22.62 -17.12 -28.58
N GLY A 15 22.04 -16.44 -27.60
CA GLY A 15 21.86 -14.99 -27.62
C GLY A 15 20.43 -14.51 -27.96
N ASP A 16 19.51 -15.43 -28.28
CA ASP A 16 18.07 -15.17 -28.42
C ASP A 16 17.47 -15.12 -27.02
N VAL A 17 17.33 -13.94 -26.47
CA VAL A 17 16.95 -13.70 -25.07
C VAL A 17 15.45 -13.56 -24.91
N ASP A 18 14.76 -13.06 -25.93
CA ASP A 18 13.30 -12.88 -25.93
C ASP A 18 12.55 -14.08 -26.55
N GLU A 19 13.31 -15.12 -27.00
CA GLU A 19 12.80 -16.39 -27.56
C GLU A 19 11.95 -16.22 -28.84
N ASP A 20 12.18 -15.16 -29.63
CA ASP A 20 11.46 -14.92 -30.90
C ASP A 20 12.05 -15.74 -32.09
N GLY A 21 13.12 -16.48 -31.87
CA GLY A 21 13.80 -17.30 -32.85
C GLY A 21 14.86 -16.56 -33.67
N ASN A 22 15.23 -15.35 -33.29
CA ASN A 22 16.25 -14.55 -33.94
C ASN A 22 17.19 -13.93 -32.90
N VAL A 23 18.43 -13.65 -33.28
CA VAL A 23 19.37 -12.90 -32.42
C VAL A 23 19.50 -11.50 -32.93
N ARG A 24 19.01 -10.52 -32.17
CA ARG A 24 18.93 -9.10 -32.54
C ARG A 24 19.40 -8.20 -31.42
N ILE A 25 19.36 -6.86 -31.66
CA ILE A 25 19.69 -5.87 -30.64
C ILE A 25 18.65 -5.81 -29.53
N GLU A 26 17.42 -6.24 -29.81
CA GLU A 26 16.32 -6.36 -28.85
C GLU A 26 16.67 -7.39 -27.76
N ASP A 27 17.39 -8.47 -28.08
CA ASP A 27 17.89 -9.44 -27.09
C ASP A 27 18.85 -8.82 -26.10
N VAL A 28 19.68 -7.87 -26.56
CA VAL A 28 20.60 -7.14 -25.69
C VAL A 28 19.83 -6.20 -24.77
N THR A 29 18.80 -5.53 -25.28
CA THR A 29 17.94 -4.65 -24.50
C THR A 29 17.18 -5.46 -23.43
N THR A 30 16.61 -6.60 -23.82
CA THR A 30 15.94 -7.55 -22.93
C THR A 30 16.85 -8.06 -21.82
N LEU A 31 18.10 -8.41 -22.15
CA LEU A 31 19.08 -8.82 -21.15
C LEU A 31 19.49 -7.67 -20.21
N ILE A 32 19.63 -6.46 -20.73
CA ILE A 32 19.90 -5.28 -19.91
C ILE A 32 18.75 -5.02 -18.96
N ASP A 33 17.51 -5.08 -19.44
CA ASP A 33 16.33 -4.89 -18.61
C ASP A 33 16.26 -5.95 -17.50
N TYR A 34 16.52 -7.22 -17.83
CA TYR A 34 16.63 -8.28 -16.83
C TYR A 34 17.73 -8.00 -15.79
N LEU A 35 18.90 -7.55 -16.20
CA LEU A 35 20.01 -7.25 -15.29
C LEU A 35 19.70 -6.06 -14.38
N LEU A 36 18.86 -5.12 -14.82
CA LEU A 36 18.43 -3.97 -14.06
C LEU A 36 17.23 -4.26 -13.16
N THR A 37 16.30 -5.09 -13.62
CA THR A 37 15.01 -5.35 -12.94
C THR A 37 14.96 -6.70 -12.23
N GLY A 38 15.77 -7.66 -12.67
CA GLY A 38 15.73 -9.05 -12.21
C GLY A 38 14.54 -9.86 -12.75
N VAL A 39 13.81 -9.33 -13.75
CA VAL A 39 12.59 -9.94 -14.32
C VAL A 39 12.84 -10.29 -15.79
N TRP A 40 12.57 -11.55 -16.19
CA TRP A 40 12.61 -11.96 -17.58
C TRP A 40 11.36 -11.54 -18.35
N PRO A 41 11.45 -11.26 -19.67
CA PRO A 41 10.28 -11.06 -20.51
C PRO A 41 9.32 -12.25 -20.42
N GLY A 42 8.05 -11.95 -20.14
CA GLY A 42 7.02 -12.99 -19.96
C GLY A 42 6.91 -13.55 -18.53
N GLU A 43 7.87 -13.31 -17.65
CA GLU A 43 7.61 -13.39 -16.21
C GLU A 43 6.82 -12.15 -15.82
N GLU A 44 5.54 -12.31 -15.56
CA GLU A 44 4.79 -11.22 -14.92
C GLU A 44 5.48 -10.91 -13.58
N ASP A 45 5.95 -9.68 -13.42
CA ASP A 45 6.47 -9.18 -12.13
C ASP A 45 5.30 -9.01 -11.14
N THR A 46 4.61 -10.12 -10.89
CA THR A 46 3.54 -10.14 -9.90
C THR A 46 4.18 -10.04 -8.52
N PRO A 47 3.74 -9.09 -7.68
CA PRO A 47 4.24 -9.00 -6.31
C PRO A 47 4.08 -10.34 -5.60
N GLN A 48 5.11 -10.77 -4.87
CA GLN A 48 4.99 -11.96 -4.04
C GLN A 48 3.96 -11.72 -2.94
N THR A 49 3.21 -12.76 -2.60
CA THR A 49 2.20 -12.66 -1.56
C THR A 49 2.43 -13.70 -0.47
N LYS A 50 2.01 -13.37 0.75
CA LYS A 50 1.96 -14.27 1.90
C LYS A 50 0.55 -14.29 2.44
N THR A 51 -0.05 -15.46 2.58
CA THR A 51 -1.32 -15.62 3.30
C THR A 51 -1.04 -15.94 4.76
N ILE A 52 -1.61 -15.16 5.65
CA ILE A 52 -1.52 -15.35 7.09
C ILE A 52 -2.90 -15.74 7.60
N THR A 53 -2.97 -16.74 8.48
CA THR A 53 -4.24 -17.21 9.08
C THR A 53 -4.17 -17.12 10.60
N VAL A 54 -5.18 -16.47 11.20
CA VAL A 54 -5.32 -16.31 12.66
C VAL A 54 -6.74 -16.68 13.05
N ASN A 55 -6.89 -17.65 13.95
CA ASN A 55 -8.20 -18.13 14.42
C ASN A 55 -9.20 -18.44 13.29
N GLY A 56 -8.69 -19.00 12.16
CA GLY A 56 -9.50 -19.36 11.00
C GLY A 56 -9.77 -18.22 10.02
N VAL A 57 -9.37 -16.98 10.32
CA VAL A 57 -9.48 -15.83 9.41
C VAL A 57 -8.16 -15.65 8.69
N SER A 58 -8.22 -15.56 7.35
CA SER A 58 -7.04 -15.39 6.50
C SER A 58 -7.00 -14.00 5.88
N PHE A 59 -5.80 -13.42 5.78
CA PHE A 59 -5.54 -12.19 5.06
C PHE A 59 -4.24 -12.29 4.27
N THR A 60 -4.11 -11.46 3.23
CA THR A 60 -2.98 -11.49 2.31
C THR A 60 -2.06 -10.30 2.56
N MET A 61 -0.76 -10.56 2.63
CA MET A 61 0.30 -9.57 2.61
C MET A 61 0.95 -9.58 1.23
N VAL A 62 1.16 -8.40 0.66
CA VAL A 62 1.75 -8.19 -0.68
C VAL A 62 3.14 -7.61 -0.52
N GLU A 63 4.13 -8.17 -1.21
CA GLU A 63 5.48 -7.63 -1.23
C GLU A 63 5.51 -6.28 -1.95
N VAL A 64 6.11 -5.29 -1.31
CA VAL A 64 6.51 -4.02 -1.92
C VAL A 64 8.03 -4.02 -2.01
N LYS A 65 8.56 -4.22 -3.19
CA LYS A 65 10.00 -4.12 -3.42
C LYS A 65 10.47 -2.70 -3.14
N GLY A 66 11.54 -2.57 -2.36
CA GLY A 66 12.16 -1.29 -2.05
C GLY A 66 12.49 -0.47 -3.29
N GLY A 67 12.48 0.83 -3.16
CA GLY A 67 12.71 1.73 -4.27
C GLY A 67 12.80 3.18 -3.84
N THR A 68 12.98 4.06 -4.81
CA THR A 68 13.08 5.50 -4.59
C THR A 68 11.93 6.21 -5.32
N PHE A 69 11.25 7.13 -4.65
CA PHE A 69 10.15 7.90 -5.22
C PHE A 69 10.16 9.35 -4.72
N MET A 70 9.37 10.20 -5.37
CA MET A 70 9.11 11.56 -4.93
C MET A 70 7.84 11.57 -4.09
N MET A 71 7.98 11.84 -2.77
CA MET A 71 6.90 11.90 -1.80
C MET A 71 6.32 13.30 -1.74
N GLY A 72 4.99 13.42 -1.63
CA GLY A 72 4.27 14.67 -1.50
C GLY A 72 3.43 15.07 -2.69
N GLY A 73 3.09 16.36 -2.82
CA GLY A 73 2.24 16.92 -3.86
C GLY A 73 2.94 17.05 -5.22
N THR A 74 3.26 15.91 -5.85
CA THR A 74 3.85 15.82 -7.19
C THR A 74 2.89 16.30 -8.29
N ASP A 75 3.38 16.53 -9.52
CA ASP A 75 2.64 17.19 -10.61
C ASP A 75 1.29 16.54 -10.93
N GLU A 76 1.16 15.23 -10.82
CA GLU A 76 -0.11 14.51 -11.05
C GLU A 76 -1.21 14.87 -10.03
N GLN A 77 -0.86 15.47 -8.89
CA GLN A 77 -1.82 15.93 -7.92
C GLN A 77 -2.47 17.26 -8.31
N GLY A 78 -1.78 18.05 -9.15
CA GLY A 78 -2.25 19.34 -9.66
C GLY A 78 -2.55 20.33 -8.54
N ASP A 79 -3.49 21.25 -8.81
CA ASP A 79 -3.92 22.31 -7.87
C ASP A 79 -4.71 21.78 -6.66
N ASP A 80 -4.90 20.45 -6.56
CA ASP A 80 -5.60 19.86 -5.42
C ASP A 80 -4.67 19.54 -4.23
N ALA A 81 -3.34 19.62 -4.41
CA ALA A 81 -2.38 19.40 -3.34
C ALA A 81 -2.43 20.54 -2.30
N TYR A 82 -2.36 20.19 -1.02
CA TYR A 82 -2.35 21.13 0.08
C TYR A 82 -0.90 21.52 0.45
N GLU A 83 -0.76 22.64 1.15
CA GLU A 83 0.56 23.20 1.56
C GLU A 83 1.38 22.20 2.38
N ASP A 84 0.73 21.36 3.19
CA ASP A 84 1.39 20.37 4.04
C ASP A 84 1.85 19.10 3.29
N GLU A 85 1.53 19.00 2.00
CA GLU A 85 2.08 17.98 1.10
C GLU A 85 3.43 18.42 0.47
N TYR A 86 3.96 19.57 0.86
CA TYR A 86 5.22 20.14 0.38
C TYR A 86 6.24 20.34 1.51
N PRO A 87 7.54 20.37 1.19
CA PRO A 87 8.12 20.21 -0.14
C PRO A 87 8.03 18.78 -0.65
N VAL A 88 7.89 18.61 -1.97
CA VAL A 88 8.12 17.32 -2.62
C VAL A 88 9.58 16.95 -2.43
N HIS A 89 9.85 15.74 -1.94
CA HIS A 89 11.19 15.30 -1.60
C HIS A 89 11.41 13.84 -1.97
N GLN A 90 12.67 13.46 -2.14
CA GLN A 90 13.04 12.10 -2.49
C GLN A 90 13.04 11.20 -1.26
N VAL A 91 12.38 10.05 -1.34
CA VAL A 91 12.41 9.01 -0.31
C VAL A 91 12.84 7.69 -0.93
N THR A 92 13.79 7.02 -0.25
CA THR A 92 14.21 5.64 -0.57
C THR A 92 13.72 4.72 0.54
N LEU A 93 13.09 3.62 0.16
CA LEU A 93 12.53 2.64 1.10
C LEU A 93 13.16 1.26 0.88
N SER A 94 13.38 0.55 1.97
CA SER A 94 13.64 -0.88 1.99
C SER A 94 12.38 -1.68 1.58
N SER A 95 12.56 -2.95 1.19
CA SER A 95 11.43 -3.84 0.88
C SER A 95 10.65 -4.21 2.14
N TYR A 96 9.33 -4.33 2.03
CA TYR A 96 8.41 -4.71 3.11
C TYR A 96 7.21 -5.47 2.54
N TYR A 97 6.37 -6.00 3.42
CA TYR A 97 5.06 -6.54 3.05
C TYR A 97 3.96 -5.65 3.60
N ILE A 98 2.93 -5.35 2.81
CA ILE A 98 1.77 -4.58 3.22
C ILE A 98 0.49 -5.41 3.01
N ALA A 99 -0.49 -5.28 3.90
CA ALA A 99 -1.76 -5.98 3.74
C ALA A 99 -2.48 -5.53 2.48
N GLN A 100 -3.05 -6.48 1.74
CA GLN A 100 -3.74 -6.24 0.49
C GLN A 100 -4.93 -5.30 0.64
N THR A 101 -5.60 -5.34 1.80
CA THR A 101 -6.74 -4.53 2.18
C THR A 101 -6.54 -3.94 3.57
N GLU A 102 -7.45 -3.07 4.00
CA GLU A 102 -7.57 -2.64 5.39
C GLU A 102 -7.88 -3.85 6.30
N VAL A 103 -7.59 -3.73 7.58
CA VAL A 103 -8.01 -4.72 8.59
C VAL A 103 -9.54 -4.76 8.67
N THR A 104 -10.13 -5.93 8.40
CA THR A 104 -11.58 -6.14 8.46
C THR A 104 -12.08 -6.30 9.89
N LYS A 105 -13.39 -6.11 10.09
CA LYS A 105 -14.07 -6.43 11.36
C LYS A 105 -13.88 -7.88 11.75
N GLU A 106 -13.88 -8.80 10.76
CA GLU A 106 -13.67 -10.22 10.98
C GLU A 106 -12.27 -10.51 11.54
N LEU A 107 -11.24 -9.97 10.93
CA LEU A 107 -9.86 -10.11 11.43
C LEU A 107 -9.69 -9.48 12.81
N TRP A 108 -10.25 -8.28 13.01
CA TRP A 108 -10.20 -7.62 14.31
C TRP A 108 -10.86 -8.46 15.40
N GLN A 109 -12.05 -9.03 15.12
CA GLN A 109 -12.75 -9.91 16.05
C GLN A 109 -11.97 -11.19 16.34
N ALA A 110 -11.31 -11.78 15.34
CA ALA A 110 -10.48 -12.96 15.51
C ALA A 110 -9.30 -12.73 16.45
N VAL A 111 -8.77 -11.50 16.51
CA VAL A 111 -7.60 -11.15 17.32
C VAL A 111 -7.99 -10.63 18.71
N LEU A 112 -8.91 -9.67 18.80
CA LEU A 112 -9.27 -9.01 20.08
C LEU A 112 -10.62 -9.45 20.66
N GLY A 113 -11.38 -10.27 19.93
CA GLY A 113 -12.74 -10.59 20.31
C GLY A 113 -13.72 -9.44 20.10
N GLY A 114 -14.82 -9.47 20.80
CA GLY A 114 -15.89 -8.48 20.65
C GLY A 114 -16.93 -8.90 19.61
N SER A 115 -17.84 -8.01 19.27
CA SER A 115 -18.86 -8.23 18.25
C SER A 115 -19.07 -6.97 17.43
N PHE A 116 -19.30 -7.16 16.13
CA PHE A 116 -19.61 -6.09 15.19
C PHE A 116 -20.99 -6.35 14.58
N SER A 117 -21.63 -5.27 14.12
CA SER A 117 -22.85 -5.35 13.32
C SER A 117 -22.52 -5.15 11.85
N GLY A 118 -23.38 -5.68 10.98
CA GLY A 118 -23.27 -5.55 9.53
C GLY A 118 -22.27 -6.54 8.92
N ASP A 119 -21.76 -6.19 7.74
CA ASP A 119 -20.84 -7.06 6.99
C ASP A 119 -19.46 -7.11 7.67
N MET A 120 -19.00 -8.31 7.95
CA MET A 120 -17.73 -8.57 8.62
C MET A 120 -16.51 -8.33 7.72
N ASN A 121 -16.72 -8.32 6.40
CA ASN A 121 -15.68 -7.97 5.41
C ASN A 121 -15.47 -6.45 5.28
N CYS A 122 -16.29 -5.61 5.93
CA CYS A 122 -16.00 -4.18 5.99
C CYS A 122 -14.79 -3.90 6.88
N PRO A 123 -14.03 -2.81 6.61
CA PRO A 123 -12.95 -2.39 7.50
C PRO A 123 -13.43 -2.16 8.92
N VAL A 124 -12.60 -2.48 9.90
CA VAL A 124 -12.76 -1.91 11.23
C VAL A 124 -12.41 -0.43 11.17
N ALA A 125 -13.27 0.42 11.71
CA ALA A 125 -13.05 1.85 11.77
C ALA A 125 -13.67 2.48 13.04
N GLY A 126 -13.33 3.75 13.30
CA GLY A 126 -13.69 4.41 14.55
C GLY A 126 -12.80 3.93 15.72
N VAL A 127 -11.62 3.43 15.41
CA VAL A 127 -10.63 2.95 16.38
C VAL A 127 -9.51 3.98 16.52
N ASN A 128 -9.03 4.22 17.74
CA ASN A 128 -7.90 5.09 17.98
C ASN A 128 -6.57 4.37 17.76
N TRP A 129 -5.50 5.15 17.63
CA TRP A 129 -4.16 4.64 17.34
C TRP A 129 -3.65 3.65 18.43
N THR A 130 -3.91 3.97 19.71
CA THR A 130 -3.53 3.11 20.83
C THR A 130 -4.22 1.74 20.76
N ARG A 131 -5.50 1.72 20.39
CA ARG A 131 -6.25 0.47 20.22
C ARG A 131 -5.75 -0.35 19.03
N CYS A 132 -5.29 0.31 17.97
CA CYS A 132 -4.62 -0.35 16.85
C CYS A 132 -3.28 -0.98 17.28
N GLN A 133 -2.51 -0.34 18.16
CA GLN A 133 -1.28 -0.92 18.73
C GLN A 133 -1.56 -2.16 19.60
N GLU A 134 -2.64 -2.15 20.36
CA GLU A 134 -3.08 -3.32 21.13
C GLU A 134 -3.44 -4.49 20.21
N PHE A 135 -4.18 -4.22 19.13
CA PHE A 135 -4.49 -5.22 18.10
C PHE A 135 -3.21 -5.82 17.51
N ILE A 136 -2.27 -4.98 17.09
CA ILE A 136 -1.00 -5.41 16.50
C ILE A 136 -0.17 -6.24 17.49
N THR A 137 -0.07 -5.79 18.76
CA THR A 137 0.66 -6.51 19.81
C THR A 137 0.07 -7.91 20.04
N THR A 138 -1.26 -8.01 20.06
CA THR A 138 -1.96 -9.29 20.23
C THR A 138 -1.75 -10.19 19.00
N LEU A 139 -1.89 -9.63 17.80
CA LEU A 139 -1.66 -10.35 16.55
C LEU A 139 -0.22 -10.91 16.48
N ASN A 140 0.77 -10.11 16.86
CA ASN A 140 2.18 -10.53 16.93
C ASN A 140 2.39 -11.68 17.91
N ALA A 141 1.76 -11.60 19.09
CA ALA A 141 1.82 -12.68 20.07
C ALA A 141 1.19 -13.99 19.56
N MET A 142 0.12 -13.91 18.76
CA MET A 142 -0.58 -15.07 18.20
C MET A 142 0.17 -15.70 17.03
N THR A 143 0.87 -14.90 16.22
CA THR A 143 1.49 -15.35 14.98
C THR A 143 3.00 -15.60 15.09
N GLY A 144 3.66 -14.99 16.08
CA GLY A 144 5.12 -14.95 16.18
C GLY A 144 5.78 -14.05 15.12
N LEU A 145 5.00 -13.23 14.40
CA LEU A 145 5.47 -12.29 13.39
C LEU A 145 5.58 -10.87 13.98
N ASN A 146 6.15 -9.93 13.22
CA ASN A 146 6.38 -8.55 13.67
C ASN A 146 5.56 -7.55 12.85
N PHE A 147 4.24 -7.67 12.89
CA PHE A 147 3.35 -6.69 12.27
C PHE A 147 3.48 -5.32 12.95
N ARG A 148 3.26 -4.29 12.17
CA ARG A 148 3.21 -2.88 12.58
C ARG A 148 2.27 -2.08 11.69
N MET A 149 2.02 -0.83 12.02
CA MET A 149 1.44 0.11 11.06
C MET A 149 2.50 0.49 10.01
N PRO A 150 2.08 0.85 8.78
CA PRO A 150 2.99 1.46 7.80
C PRO A 150 3.57 2.77 8.35
N THR A 151 4.80 3.12 7.96
CA THR A 151 5.20 4.51 7.99
C THR A 151 4.41 5.30 6.96
N GLU A 152 4.34 6.62 7.11
CA GLU A 152 3.66 7.48 6.14
C GLU A 152 4.26 7.32 4.73
N ALA A 153 5.59 7.22 4.65
CA ALA A 153 6.30 7.03 3.39
C ALA A 153 6.04 5.66 2.76
N GLU A 154 6.02 4.59 3.54
CA GLU A 154 5.66 3.25 3.06
C GLU A 154 4.23 3.22 2.53
N TRP A 155 3.31 3.87 3.26
CA TRP A 155 1.92 3.96 2.84
C TRP A 155 1.79 4.66 1.48
N GLU A 156 2.43 5.84 1.32
CA GLU A 156 2.36 6.61 0.08
C GLU A 156 3.03 5.88 -1.09
N PHE A 157 4.21 5.29 -0.89
CA PHE A 157 4.90 4.50 -1.91
C PHE A 157 4.03 3.34 -2.40
N ALA A 158 3.43 2.58 -1.48
CA ALA A 158 2.51 1.50 -1.81
C ALA A 158 1.26 2.00 -2.54
N ALA A 159 0.65 3.10 -2.09
CA ALA A 159 -0.52 3.72 -2.71
C ALA A 159 -0.25 4.19 -4.14
N ARG A 160 0.96 4.69 -4.42
CA ARG A 160 1.41 5.09 -5.77
C ARG A 160 1.70 3.91 -6.69
N GLY A 161 1.69 2.67 -6.20
CA GLY A 161 2.00 1.47 -6.98
C GLY A 161 3.46 1.03 -6.90
N GLY A 162 4.25 1.56 -5.94
CA GLY A 162 5.65 1.22 -5.75
C GLY A 162 6.49 1.51 -7.00
N ASN A 163 7.41 0.59 -7.33
CA ASN A 163 8.24 0.68 -8.55
C ASN A 163 7.42 0.51 -9.86
N LYS A 164 6.13 0.14 -9.76
CA LYS A 164 5.22 0.00 -10.91
C LYS A 164 4.31 1.21 -11.10
N SER A 165 4.55 2.28 -10.36
CA SER A 165 3.74 3.51 -10.39
C SER A 165 3.55 4.03 -11.81
N LYS A 166 2.31 4.37 -12.14
CA LYS A 166 1.93 5.00 -13.42
C LYS A 166 1.65 6.50 -13.28
N GLY A 167 1.96 7.08 -12.11
CA GLY A 167 1.73 8.50 -11.86
C GLY A 167 0.24 8.84 -11.79
N TYR A 168 -0.57 8.00 -11.14
CA TYR A 168 -1.99 8.27 -10.97
C TYR A 168 -2.25 9.16 -9.75
N LYS A 169 -3.30 9.96 -9.85
CA LYS A 169 -3.78 10.85 -8.78
C LYS A 169 -4.33 10.08 -7.58
N TYR A 170 -5.03 8.96 -7.85
CA TYR A 170 -5.56 8.02 -6.88
C TYR A 170 -4.87 6.68 -7.03
N SER A 171 -4.92 5.85 -6.03
CA SER A 171 -4.26 4.55 -6.06
C SER A 171 -4.86 3.64 -7.14
N GLY A 172 -4.14 3.48 -8.25
CA GLY A 172 -4.51 2.65 -9.41
C GLY A 172 -5.29 3.35 -10.54
N SER A 173 -5.71 4.63 -10.40
CA SER A 173 -6.45 5.32 -11.48
C SER A 173 -6.42 6.84 -11.33
N ASN A 174 -6.56 7.56 -12.45
CA ASN A 174 -6.91 8.98 -12.43
C ASN A 174 -8.43 9.22 -12.25
N ARG A 175 -9.25 8.19 -12.35
CA ARG A 175 -10.69 8.25 -12.16
C ARG A 175 -11.08 7.63 -10.82
N ILE A 176 -11.39 8.46 -9.83
CA ILE A 176 -11.65 8.06 -8.44
C ILE A 176 -12.74 6.98 -8.31
N THR A 177 -13.77 7.01 -9.15
CA THR A 177 -14.88 6.05 -9.11
C THR A 177 -14.47 4.60 -9.35
N ASP A 178 -13.32 4.39 -10.00
CA ASP A 178 -12.82 3.05 -10.32
C ASP A 178 -12.19 2.36 -9.10
N VAL A 179 -11.60 3.16 -8.21
CA VAL A 179 -10.69 2.68 -7.15
C VAL A 179 -11.13 3.06 -5.73
N ALA A 180 -12.13 3.93 -5.57
CA ALA A 180 -12.50 4.48 -4.27
C ALA A 180 -14.00 4.42 -3.95
N TRP A 181 -14.32 4.15 -2.69
CA TRP A 181 -15.57 4.52 -2.04
C TRP A 181 -15.36 5.83 -1.29
N TYR A 182 -16.04 6.90 -1.73
CA TYR A 182 -15.89 8.26 -1.21
C TYR A 182 -17.27 8.97 -1.18
N SER A 183 -17.35 10.18 -0.69
CA SER A 183 -18.64 10.90 -0.52
C SER A 183 -19.47 11.03 -1.80
N GLY A 184 -18.84 10.96 -2.97
CA GLY A 184 -19.52 11.07 -4.26
C GLY A 184 -20.17 9.79 -4.77
N ASN A 185 -19.88 8.61 -4.19
CA ASN A 185 -20.41 7.32 -4.68
C ASN A 185 -20.75 6.31 -3.59
N ASN A 186 -20.58 6.64 -2.31
CA ASN A 186 -20.91 5.75 -1.20
C ASN A 186 -22.40 5.78 -0.87
N THR A 187 -22.83 4.82 -0.06
CA THR A 187 -24.22 4.71 0.47
C THR A 187 -24.34 5.19 1.92
N GLY A 188 -23.40 5.99 2.41
CA GLY A 188 -23.38 6.51 3.78
C GLY A 188 -22.71 5.56 4.79
N SER A 189 -21.98 4.54 4.32
CA SER A 189 -21.32 3.53 5.16
C SER A 189 -20.05 3.00 4.49
N LEU A 190 -19.21 2.34 5.29
CA LEU A 190 -18.11 1.51 4.81
C LEU A 190 -18.62 0.37 3.93
N HIS A 191 -17.87 0.04 2.91
CA HIS A 191 -18.12 -1.08 2.02
C HIS A 191 -17.17 -2.25 2.33
N PRO A 192 -17.55 -3.49 1.96
CA PRO A 192 -16.64 -4.62 2.02
C PRO A 192 -15.33 -4.30 1.26
N VAL A 193 -14.21 -4.73 1.82
CA VAL A 193 -12.89 -4.50 1.22
C VAL A 193 -12.78 -5.15 -0.17
N ALA A 194 -11.89 -4.64 -1.02
CA ALA A 194 -11.60 -5.14 -2.37
C ALA A 194 -12.82 -5.16 -3.32
N THR A 195 -13.77 -4.24 -3.16
CA THR A 195 -14.93 -4.10 -4.06
C THR A 195 -14.76 -3.05 -5.14
N LYS A 196 -13.63 -2.33 -5.14
CA LYS A 196 -13.15 -1.44 -6.21
C LYS A 196 -11.91 -2.02 -6.88
N GLY A 197 -11.39 -1.34 -7.91
CA GLY A 197 -10.17 -1.77 -8.59
C GLY A 197 -8.93 -1.63 -7.71
N PRO A 198 -7.94 -2.54 -7.84
CA PRO A 198 -6.65 -2.43 -7.16
C PRO A 198 -5.71 -1.48 -7.88
N ASN A 199 -4.60 -1.15 -7.21
CA ASN A 199 -3.48 -0.49 -7.87
C ASN A 199 -2.52 -1.51 -8.54
N GLU A 200 -1.39 -1.03 -9.05
CA GLU A 200 -0.39 -1.80 -9.80
C GLU A 200 0.28 -2.93 -8.98
N LEU A 201 0.21 -2.85 -7.65
CA LEU A 201 0.70 -3.88 -6.73
C LEU A 201 -0.39 -4.89 -6.34
N GLY A 202 -1.64 -4.69 -6.77
CA GLY A 202 -2.78 -5.50 -6.32
C GLY A 202 -3.31 -5.11 -4.95
N LEU A 203 -3.03 -3.88 -4.49
CA LEU A 203 -3.55 -3.32 -3.24
C LEU A 203 -4.89 -2.62 -3.50
N TYR A 204 -5.86 -2.87 -2.64
CA TYR A 204 -7.21 -2.32 -2.70
C TYR A 204 -7.42 -1.24 -1.65
N ASP A 205 -8.36 -0.35 -1.92
CA ASP A 205 -8.90 0.63 -0.99
C ASP A 205 -7.85 1.61 -0.38
N MET A 206 -6.69 1.76 -1.04
CA MET A 206 -5.69 2.77 -0.69
C MET A 206 -6.19 4.21 -0.98
N SER A 207 -7.34 4.33 -1.65
CA SER A 207 -8.08 5.57 -1.86
C SER A 207 -9.52 5.34 -1.42
N GLY A 208 -9.98 6.06 -0.40
CA GLY A 208 -11.34 5.97 0.12
C GLY A 208 -11.60 4.77 1.04
N ASN A 209 -12.84 4.36 1.18
CA ASN A 209 -13.37 3.36 2.10
C ASN A 209 -13.07 3.70 3.56
N ALA A 210 -11.95 3.26 4.13
CA ALA A 210 -11.50 3.73 5.45
C ALA A 210 -10.14 4.45 5.34
N SER A 211 -9.99 5.59 6.02
CA SER A 211 -8.67 6.17 6.25
C SER A 211 -7.84 5.25 7.14
N GLU A 212 -6.52 5.31 7.02
CA GLU A 212 -5.61 4.36 7.65
C GLU A 212 -4.56 5.07 8.50
N TRP A 213 -4.46 4.68 9.77
CA TRP A 213 -3.40 5.15 10.66
C TRP A 213 -2.02 4.75 10.15
N CYS A 214 -1.07 5.71 10.23
CA CYS A 214 0.36 5.46 10.08
C CYS A 214 1.07 5.44 11.44
N ALA A 215 2.28 4.92 11.46
CA ALA A 215 3.12 4.91 12.66
C ALA A 215 3.59 6.31 13.07
N ASP A 216 3.68 7.22 12.09
CA ASP A 216 4.35 8.50 12.20
C ASP A 216 3.58 9.50 13.06
N VAL A 217 4.33 10.26 13.83
CA VAL A 217 3.87 11.52 14.41
C VAL A 217 3.78 12.56 13.31
N ARG A 218 2.76 13.43 13.37
CA ARG A 218 2.62 14.56 12.46
C ARG A 218 3.85 15.46 12.54
N GLY A 219 4.48 15.68 11.40
CA GLY A 219 5.55 16.64 11.18
C GLY A 219 5.48 17.24 9.79
N ASP A 220 6.16 18.36 9.59
CA ASP A 220 6.32 18.96 8.28
C ASP A 220 7.32 18.13 7.46
N TYR A 221 7.15 18.13 6.16
CA TYR A 221 8.14 17.53 5.27
C TYR A 221 9.41 18.37 5.25
N ASN A 222 10.54 17.70 5.18
CA ASN A 222 11.84 18.33 5.11
C ASN A 222 12.39 18.28 3.68
N GLU A 223 13.11 19.30 3.28
CA GLU A 223 13.88 19.27 2.04
C GLU A 223 15.01 18.23 2.14
N GLY A 224 15.32 17.61 1.01
CA GLY A 224 16.40 16.64 0.89
C GLY A 224 15.94 15.19 0.91
N ALA A 225 16.86 14.33 0.43
CA ALA A 225 16.61 12.90 0.33
C ALA A 225 16.59 12.22 1.70
N GLN A 226 15.65 11.30 1.89
CA GLN A 226 15.48 10.51 3.12
C GLN A 226 15.52 9.01 2.81
N THR A 227 15.93 8.22 3.77
CA THR A 227 15.91 6.75 3.67
C THR A 227 15.16 6.19 4.87
N ASP A 228 14.15 5.36 4.62
CA ASP A 228 13.26 4.75 5.62
C ASP A 228 12.81 5.72 6.73
N PRO A 229 12.21 6.88 6.38
CA PRO A 229 11.86 7.91 7.37
C PRO A 229 10.77 7.41 8.33
N LEU A 230 10.86 7.83 9.59
CA LEU A 230 9.92 7.48 10.65
C LEU A 230 9.15 8.68 11.21
N GLY A 231 9.36 9.88 10.65
CA GLY A 231 8.80 11.12 11.18
C GLY A 231 9.42 11.54 12.53
N PRO A 232 8.83 12.54 13.22
CA PRO A 232 9.28 12.97 14.54
C PRO A 232 9.13 11.88 15.60
N GLU A 233 10.04 11.81 16.59
CA GLU A 233 10.01 10.79 17.64
C GLU A 233 8.80 10.94 18.59
N THR A 234 8.37 12.18 18.85
CA THR A 234 7.31 12.48 19.83
C THR A 234 6.28 13.44 19.30
N GLY A 235 5.02 13.25 19.68
CA GLY A 235 3.92 14.14 19.36
C GLY A 235 2.57 13.53 19.69
N TYR A 236 1.56 14.40 19.79
CA TYR A 236 0.20 14.00 20.15
C TYR A 236 -0.65 13.60 18.94
N TYR A 237 -0.33 14.13 17.75
CA TYR A 237 -1.05 13.84 16.53
C TYR A 237 -0.32 12.76 15.72
N ARG A 238 -1.06 11.75 15.28
CA ARG A 238 -0.58 10.70 14.38
C ARG A 238 -1.13 10.91 12.99
N ILE A 239 -0.33 10.61 11.99
CA ILE A 239 -0.72 10.69 10.57
C ILE A 239 -1.76 9.61 10.26
N PHE A 240 -2.69 9.95 9.40
CA PHE A 240 -3.55 9.01 8.67
C PHE A 240 -3.64 9.40 7.20
N ARG A 241 -3.91 8.43 6.36
CA ARG A 241 -3.86 8.54 4.90
C ARG A 241 -5.08 7.90 4.25
N GLY A 242 -5.28 8.15 2.94
CA GLY A 242 -6.24 7.46 2.08
C GLY A 242 -7.61 8.14 1.94
N GLY A 243 -8.01 8.96 2.90
CA GLY A 243 -9.40 9.46 2.98
C GLY A 243 -10.38 8.33 3.27
N CYS A 244 -11.63 8.65 3.55
CA CYS A 244 -12.64 7.64 3.83
C CYS A 244 -13.92 7.87 3.00
N TYR A 245 -14.88 6.97 3.15
CA TYR A 245 -16.17 7.03 2.44
C TYR A 245 -16.96 8.33 2.66
N GLU A 246 -16.71 9.08 3.74
CA GLU A 246 -17.35 10.37 4.01
C GLU A 246 -16.58 11.54 3.39
N ASP A 247 -15.32 11.34 2.99
CA ASP A 247 -14.45 12.40 2.50
C ASP A 247 -14.66 12.69 1.00
N GLY A 248 -14.34 13.90 0.57
CA GLY A 248 -14.35 14.30 -0.83
C GLY A 248 -13.17 13.73 -1.62
N ALA A 249 -13.25 13.79 -2.94
CA ALA A 249 -12.22 13.27 -3.84
C ALA A 249 -10.81 13.80 -3.53
N LYS A 250 -10.68 15.05 -3.11
CA LYS A 250 -9.38 15.66 -2.76
C LYS A 250 -8.65 14.94 -1.64
N SER A 251 -9.40 14.39 -0.66
CA SER A 251 -8.83 13.68 0.48
C SER A 251 -8.49 12.20 0.17
N CYS A 252 -8.91 11.68 -0.98
CA CYS A 252 -8.61 10.32 -1.40
C CYS A 252 -7.37 10.21 -2.32
N ARG A 253 -6.64 11.30 -2.55
CA ARG A 253 -5.42 11.34 -3.36
C ARG A 253 -4.28 10.58 -2.65
N VAL A 254 -3.37 10.02 -3.44
CA VAL A 254 -2.24 9.26 -2.89
C VAL A 254 -1.30 10.10 -2.03
N SER A 255 -1.20 11.42 -2.27
CA SER A 255 -0.37 12.34 -1.49
C SER A 255 -1.08 13.02 -0.32
N TYR A 256 -2.44 13.00 -0.30
CA TYR A 256 -3.19 13.63 0.78
C TYR A 256 -2.80 13.04 2.13
N ARG A 257 -2.54 13.94 3.08
CA ARG A 257 -2.17 13.60 4.45
C ARG A 257 -3.01 14.40 5.44
N ASP A 258 -3.32 13.78 6.57
CA ASP A 258 -3.99 14.46 7.67
C ASP A 258 -3.56 13.79 9.00
N SER A 259 -3.98 14.33 10.11
CA SER A 259 -3.59 13.81 11.41
C SER A 259 -4.71 13.93 12.44
N TYR A 260 -4.67 13.06 13.44
CA TYR A 260 -5.63 13.07 14.52
C TYR A 260 -4.95 12.73 15.86
N PRO A 261 -5.50 13.20 17.00
CA PRO A 261 -5.01 12.79 18.32
C PRO A 261 -4.97 11.27 18.45
N TYR A 262 -3.83 10.71 18.92
CA TYR A 262 -3.64 9.25 19.00
C TYR A 262 -4.63 8.54 19.93
N GLU A 263 -5.19 9.24 20.92
CA GLU A 263 -6.23 8.74 21.83
C GLU A 263 -7.65 8.96 21.30
N GLY A 264 -7.82 9.81 20.28
CA GLY A 264 -9.10 10.10 19.67
C GLY A 264 -9.52 9.07 18.63
N SER A 265 -10.80 8.91 18.40
CA SER A 265 -11.34 8.09 17.32
C SER A 265 -12.11 8.96 16.33
N LYS A 266 -11.90 8.72 15.04
CA LYS A 266 -12.63 9.39 13.95
C LYS A 266 -13.42 8.36 13.18
N ARG A 267 -14.67 8.65 12.88
CA ARG A 267 -15.51 7.78 12.03
C ARG A 267 -14.81 7.58 10.69
N GLY A 268 -14.78 6.36 10.21
CA GLY A 268 -14.08 6.05 8.96
C GLY A 268 -12.56 5.91 9.07
N LEU A 269 -11.97 5.98 10.28
CA LEU A 269 -10.52 5.82 10.47
C LEU A 269 -10.21 4.45 11.09
N GLY A 270 -9.46 3.64 10.35
CA GLY A 270 -9.04 2.28 10.65
C GLY A 270 -7.54 2.09 10.53
N LEU A 271 -7.11 0.92 10.06
CA LEU A 271 -5.68 0.63 9.89
C LEU A 271 -5.45 -0.41 8.78
N ARG A 272 -4.20 -0.42 8.28
CA ARG A 272 -3.61 -1.46 7.43
C ARG A 272 -2.32 -1.96 8.08
N LEU A 273 -1.97 -3.23 7.84
CA LEU A 273 -0.80 -3.87 8.44
C LEU A 273 0.41 -3.82 7.49
N VAL A 274 1.58 -3.75 8.08
CA VAL A 274 2.89 -3.98 7.45
C VAL A 274 3.65 -5.04 8.24
N LEU A 275 4.49 -5.84 7.54
CA LEU A 275 5.32 -6.90 8.08
C LEU A 275 6.77 -6.74 7.56
#